data_ae6ff651ddf21ecba4e57a1ee9e6af05
#
_entry.id   ae6ff651ddf21ecba4e57a1ee9e6af05
#
_cell.length_a   1.000
_cell.length_b   1.000
_cell.length_c   1.000
_cell.angle_alpha   90.00
_cell.angle_beta   90.00
_cell.angle_gamma   90.00
#
_symmetry.space_group_name_H-M   'P 1'
#
loop_
_entity.id
_entity.type
_entity.pdbx_description
1 polymer ?
#
loop_
_entity_poly.entity_id
_entity_poly.type
_entity_poly.pdbx_seq_one_letter_code
_entity_poly.pdbx_strand_id
1 'polypeptide(L)'
;LSRVIGPTGVDLTTDVSVLINGSISAHAVSSFALPSQQQFIVLGSNGSMRTGIGESFTTWNEASSLHVNDEVEEFGLTNAFVEMVEHVSRVIEGKEGWIVPSADSIRVAHILDSIARHSK
;
A
#
# COMPACT_ATOMS: atom_id res chain seq x y z
N LEU A 1 4.08 0.18 -18.01
CA LEU A 1 2.72 -0.09 -17.60
C LEU A 1 2.12 -1.18 -18.48
N SER A 2 1.53 -2.20 -17.86
CA SER A 2 0.82 -3.29 -18.51
C SER A 2 -0.51 -3.53 -17.78
N ARG A 3 -1.58 -3.84 -18.55
CA ARG A 3 -2.90 -4.16 -17.97
C ARG A 3 -3.52 -5.36 -18.69
N VAL A 4 -4.17 -6.21 -17.92
CA VAL A 4 -5.03 -7.27 -18.43
C VAL A 4 -6.47 -6.88 -18.11
N ILE A 5 -7.29 -6.68 -19.16
CA ILE A 5 -8.68 -6.28 -19.03
C ILE A 5 -9.57 -7.53 -19.11
N GLY A 6 -10.47 -7.66 -18.16
CA GLY A 6 -11.44 -8.73 -18.13
C GLY A 6 -12.63 -8.52 -19.08
N PRO A 7 -13.50 -9.54 -19.21
CA PRO A 7 -14.65 -9.49 -20.13
C PRO A 7 -15.66 -8.38 -19.84
N THR A 8 -15.66 -7.88 -18.61
CA THR A 8 -16.55 -6.77 -18.16
C THR A 8 -15.94 -5.38 -18.35
N GLY A 9 -14.72 -5.28 -18.91
CA GLY A 9 -14.00 -4.03 -19.08
C GLY A 9 -13.26 -3.55 -17.81
N VAL A 10 -13.23 -4.36 -16.75
CA VAL A 10 -12.51 -4.07 -15.51
C VAL A 10 -11.09 -4.67 -15.57
N ASP A 11 -10.12 -3.99 -14.96
CA ASP A 11 -8.75 -4.49 -14.85
C ASP A 11 -8.71 -5.76 -14.00
N LEU A 12 -8.21 -6.84 -14.57
CA LEU A 12 -7.89 -8.06 -13.83
C LEU A 12 -6.50 -8.00 -13.22
N THR A 13 -5.56 -7.38 -13.93
CA THR A 13 -4.18 -7.19 -13.46
C THR A 13 -3.67 -5.86 -13.98
N THR A 14 -3.02 -5.10 -13.12
CA THR A 14 -2.29 -3.89 -13.46
C THR A 14 -0.86 -3.99 -12.95
N ASP A 15 0.10 -3.79 -13.83
CA ASP A 15 1.54 -3.78 -13.55
C ASP A 15 2.09 -2.39 -13.90
N VAL A 16 2.75 -1.76 -12.94
CA VAL A 16 3.25 -0.39 -13.05
C VAL A 16 4.70 -0.33 -12.63
N SER A 17 5.55 0.23 -13.49
CA SER A 17 6.90 0.63 -13.14
C SER A 17 7.04 2.14 -13.30
N VAL A 18 7.55 2.81 -12.29
CA VAL A 18 7.76 4.26 -12.28
C VAL A 18 9.16 4.61 -11.83
N LEU A 19 9.66 5.75 -12.30
CA LEU A 19 10.89 6.36 -11.83
C LEU A 19 10.53 7.64 -11.06
N ILE A 20 10.76 7.65 -9.77
CA ILE A 20 10.43 8.77 -8.88
C ILE A 20 11.67 9.67 -8.79
N ASN A 21 11.50 10.96 -9.08
CA ASN A 21 12.57 11.97 -9.05
C ASN A 21 13.83 11.58 -9.85
N GLY A 22 13.68 10.75 -10.88
CA GLY A 22 14.79 10.35 -11.75
C GLY A 22 15.79 9.35 -11.14
N SER A 23 15.58 8.89 -9.92
CA SER A 23 16.56 8.06 -9.19
C SER A 23 15.98 6.85 -8.45
N ILE A 24 14.71 6.87 -8.07
CA ILE A 24 14.09 5.78 -7.32
C ILE A 24 13.18 4.99 -8.24
N SER A 25 13.52 3.74 -8.49
CA SER A 25 12.65 2.82 -9.24
C SER A 25 11.61 2.23 -8.30
N ALA A 26 10.33 2.30 -8.69
CA ALA A 26 9.25 1.62 -8.00
C ALA A 26 8.47 0.73 -8.96
N HIS A 27 8.06 -0.43 -8.47
CA HIS A 27 7.27 -1.41 -9.22
C HIS A 27 6.09 -1.86 -8.37
N ALA A 28 4.90 -1.89 -8.94
CA ALA A 28 3.69 -2.33 -8.27
C ALA A 28 2.86 -3.23 -9.19
N VAL A 29 2.36 -4.32 -8.63
CA VAL A 29 1.40 -5.20 -9.29
C VAL A 29 0.15 -5.30 -8.42
N SER A 30 -1.01 -5.16 -9.03
CA SER A 30 -2.31 -5.41 -8.40
C SER A 30 -3.12 -6.34 -9.30
N SER A 31 -3.73 -7.38 -8.74
CA SER A 31 -4.46 -8.36 -9.54
C SER A 31 -5.60 -9.01 -8.76
N PHE A 32 -6.72 -9.23 -9.45
CA PHE A 32 -7.81 -10.10 -9.01
C PHE A 32 -7.70 -11.53 -9.55
N ALA A 33 -6.74 -11.79 -10.45
CA ALA A 33 -6.56 -13.07 -11.13
C ALA A 33 -5.40 -13.92 -10.59
N LEU A 34 -4.52 -13.31 -9.78
CA LEU A 34 -3.40 -13.99 -9.13
C LEU A 34 -3.80 -14.52 -7.75
N PRO A 35 -3.06 -15.51 -7.21
CA PRO A 35 -3.23 -15.93 -5.82
C PRO A 35 -3.13 -14.75 -4.86
N SER A 36 -3.91 -14.80 -3.76
CA SER A 36 -3.88 -13.75 -2.74
C SER A 36 -2.48 -13.69 -2.11
N GLN A 37 -1.81 -12.58 -2.34
CA GLN A 37 -0.52 -12.27 -1.74
C GLN A 37 -0.37 -10.74 -1.70
N GLN A 38 0.12 -10.25 -0.58
CA GLN A 38 0.45 -8.84 -0.41
C GLN A 38 1.84 -8.72 0.18
N GLN A 39 2.65 -7.83 -0.36
CA GLN A 39 3.98 -7.57 0.15
C GLN A 39 4.41 -6.15 -0.23
N PHE A 40 5.10 -5.49 0.67
CA PHE A 40 5.77 -4.23 0.42
C PHE A 40 7.25 -4.38 0.72
N ILE A 41 8.10 -3.98 -0.22
CA ILE A 41 9.56 -4.10 -0.10
C ILE A 41 10.19 -2.76 -0.49
N VAL A 42 11.12 -2.29 0.33
CA VAL A 42 12.01 -1.17 0.01
C VAL A 42 13.46 -1.65 0.07
N LEU A 43 14.22 -1.40 -0.98
CA LEU A 43 15.63 -1.70 -1.06
C LEU A 43 16.40 -0.40 -1.25
N GLY A 44 17.33 -0.12 -0.37
CA GLY A 44 18.19 1.05 -0.40
C GLY A 44 19.67 0.70 -0.25
N SER A 45 20.55 1.66 -0.51
CA SER A 45 22.00 1.49 -0.32
C SER A 45 22.41 1.21 1.12
N ASN A 46 21.59 1.61 2.09
CA ASN A 46 21.87 1.49 3.51
C ASN A 46 21.11 0.37 4.21
N GLY A 47 20.28 -0.38 3.45
CA GLY A 47 19.52 -1.48 4.03
C GLY A 47 18.22 -1.79 3.26
N SER A 48 17.45 -2.68 3.84
CA SER A 48 16.17 -3.12 3.30
C SER A 48 15.07 -3.08 4.34
N MET A 49 13.84 -2.87 3.86
CA MET A 49 12.64 -2.99 4.67
C MET A 49 11.61 -3.81 3.90
N ARG A 50 10.90 -4.69 4.58
CA ARG A 50 9.79 -5.45 3.99
C ARG A 50 8.74 -5.79 5.04
N THR A 51 7.51 -5.90 4.61
CA THR A 51 6.44 -6.51 5.41
C THR A 51 6.54 -8.04 5.34
N GLY A 52 5.91 -8.74 6.25
CA GLY A 52 5.67 -10.18 6.12
C GLY A 52 4.90 -10.52 4.85
N ILE A 53 5.03 -11.75 4.38
CA ILE A 53 4.34 -12.22 3.17
C ILE A 53 2.85 -12.38 3.48
N GLY A 54 2.01 -11.73 2.69
CA GLY A 54 0.56 -11.74 2.88
C GLY A 54 0.02 -10.66 3.83
N GLU A 55 0.87 -9.80 4.41
CA GLU A 55 0.54 -8.93 5.54
C GLU A 55 0.56 -7.43 5.24
N SER A 56 0.68 -6.98 3.98
CA SER A 56 1.05 -5.58 3.73
C SER A 56 -0.06 -4.54 3.82
N PHE A 57 -1.28 -4.84 3.37
CA PHE A 57 -2.26 -3.78 3.12
C PHE A 57 -3.65 -4.05 3.69
N THR A 58 -3.97 -5.26 4.07
CA THR A 58 -5.32 -5.66 4.49
C THR A 58 -5.35 -6.53 5.74
N THR A 59 -4.33 -6.50 6.55
CA THR A 59 -4.30 -7.18 7.85
C THR A 59 -5.22 -6.44 8.84
N TRP A 60 -6.48 -6.72 8.78
CA TRP A 60 -7.45 -6.07 9.66
C TRP A 60 -7.82 -6.92 10.89
N ASN A 61 -7.38 -8.14 10.96
CA ASN A 61 -7.66 -9.08 12.05
C ASN A 61 -6.59 -10.19 12.17
N GLU A 62 -5.34 -9.88 11.84
CA GLU A 62 -4.21 -10.81 11.90
C GLU A 62 -2.99 -10.09 12.47
N ALA A 63 -2.07 -10.83 13.06
CA ALA A 63 -0.78 -10.29 13.44
C ALA A 63 0.05 -9.98 12.19
N SER A 64 0.90 -8.97 12.26
CA SER A 64 1.76 -8.57 11.15
C SER A 64 3.19 -8.35 11.60
N SER A 65 4.13 -8.28 10.66
CA SER A 65 5.53 -8.06 10.94
C SER A 65 6.19 -7.05 9.98
N LEU A 66 7.15 -6.31 10.50
CA LEU A 66 8.03 -5.45 9.72
C LEU A 66 9.46 -5.91 9.90
N HIS A 67 10.12 -6.22 8.81
CA HIS A 67 11.52 -6.62 8.78
C HIS A 67 12.36 -5.42 8.30
N VAL A 68 13.31 -4.99 9.10
CA VAL A 68 14.26 -3.92 8.75
C VAL A 68 15.67 -4.48 8.90
N ASN A 69 16.33 -4.72 7.79
CA ASN A 69 17.59 -5.48 7.74
C ASN A 69 17.45 -6.86 8.41
N ASP A 70 18.20 -7.10 9.47
CA ASP A 70 18.17 -8.34 10.26
C ASP A 70 17.21 -8.27 11.47
N GLU A 71 16.58 -7.12 11.70
CA GLU A 71 15.64 -6.92 12.80
C GLU A 71 14.21 -7.19 12.36
N VAL A 72 13.41 -7.76 13.25
CA VAL A 72 11.99 -8.04 13.05
C VAL A 72 11.19 -7.38 14.14
N GLU A 73 10.24 -6.54 13.77
CA GLU A 73 9.24 -5.96 14.65
C GLU A 73 7.90 -6.67 14.43
N GLU A 74 7.37 -7.26 15.48
CA GLU A 74 6.09 -7.98 15.46
C GLU A 74 4.97 -7.09 15.98
N PHE A 75 3.86 -7.04 15.25
CA PHE A 75 2.64 -6.34 15.64
C PHE A 75 1.56 -7.36 15.96
N GLY A 76 1.02 -7.27 17.16
CA GLY A 76 -0.05 -8.14 17.63
C GLY A 76 -1.34 -7.98 16.82
N LEU A 77 -2.28 -8.89 17.10
CA LEU A 77 -3.62 -8.85 16.51
C LEU A 77 -4.31 -7.52 16.82
N THR A 78 -4.64 -6.76 15.78
CA THR A 78 -5.30 -5.46 15.89
C THR A 78 -6.33 -5.31 14.77
N ASN A 79 -7.49 -4.75 15.10
CA ASN A 79 -8.48 -4.41 14.08
C ASN A 79 -8.20 -3.00 13.54
N ALA A 80 -7.66 -2.92 12.32
CA ALA A 80 -7.29 -1.67 11.69
C ALA A 80 -8.45 -0.66 11.56
N PHE A 81 -9.70 -1.13 11.43
CA PHE A 81 -10.87 -0.24 11.39
C PHE A 81 -11.18 0.37 12.77
N VAL A 82 -10.96 -0.37 13.85
CA VAL A 82 -11.10 0.15 15.22
C VAL A 82 -10.05 1.24 15.45
N GLU A 83 -8.79 0.96 15.15
CA GLU A 83 -7.71 1.94 15.25
C GLU A 83 -7.99 3.20 14.43
N MET A 84 -8.47 3.05 13.20
CA MET A 84 -8.84 4.19 12.35
C MET A 84 -9.91 5.06 13.03
N VAL A 85 -10.97 4.46 13.56
CA VAL A 85 -12.06 5.19 14.23
C VAL A 85 -11.56 5.87 15.49
N GLU A 86 -10.73 5.21 16.28
CA GLU A 86 -10.14 5.78 17.50
C GLU A 86 -9.22 6.96 17.20
N HIS A 87 -8.39 6.89 16.16
CA HIS A 87 -7.54 8.00 15.72
C HIS A 87 -8.39 9.22 15.30
N VAL A 88 -9.43 9.00 14.49
CA VAL A 88 -10.36 10.06 14.09
C VAL A 88 -11.05 10.67 15.31
N SER A 89 -11.52 9.85 16.25
CA SER A 89 -12.16 10.32 17.47
C SER A 89 -11.22 11.19 18.32
N ARG A 90 -9.97 10.78 18.50
CA ARG A 90 -8.95 11.57 19.21
C ARG A 90 -8.73 12.93 18.56
N VAL A 91 -8.63 12.98 17.24
CA VAL A 91 -8.45 14.25 16.51
C VAL A 91 -9.66 15.17 16.68
N ILE A 92 -10.89 14.65 16.62
CA ILE A 92 -12.11 15.41 16.87
C ILE A 92 -12.14 15.98 18.29
N GLU A 93 -11.65 15.25 19.28
CA GLU A 93 -11.55 15.68 20.68
C GLU A 93 -10.36 16.64 20.92
N GLY A 94 -9.59 17.00 19.91
CA GLY A 94 -8.40 17.84 20.04
C GLY A 94 -7.21 17.15 20.70
N LYS A 95 -7.21 15.80 20.77
CA LYS A 95 -6.12 14.98 21.27
C LYS A 95 -5.19 14.58 20.11
N GLU A 96 -4.02 14.05 20.46
CA GLU A 96 -3.09 13.50 19.48
C GLU A 96 -3.69 12.29 18.77
N GLY A 97 -3.69 12.32 17.45
CA GLY A 97 -4.13 11.25 16.55
C GLY A 97 -3.63 11.52 15.15
N TRP A 98 -3.64 10.49 14.30
CA TRP A 98 -3.22 10.64 12.92
C TRP A 98 -4.36 10.30 11.96
N ILE A 99 -4.57 11.16 10.98
CA ILE A 99 -5.48 10.92 9.85
C ILE A 99 -4.75 11.25 8.56
N VAL A 100 -5.08 10.54 7.49
CA VAL A 100 -4.50 10.80 6.17
C VAL A 100 -4.87 12.20 5.71
N PRO A 101 -3.89 13.08 5.42
CA PRO A 101 -4.18 14.40 4.88
C PRO A 101 -4.95 14.30 3.55
N SER A 102 -5.97 15.15 3.39
CA SER A 102 -6.77 15.14 2.15
C SER A 102 -5.92 15.43 0.89
N ALA A 103 -4.86 16.22 1.03
CA ALA A 103 -3.91 16.47 -0.06
C ALA A 103 -3.21 15.18 -0.54
N ASP A 104 -2.91 14.25 0.36
CA ASP A 104 -2.29 12.96 0.01
C ASP A 104 -3.32 12.05 -0.66
N SER A 105 -4.55 12.02 -0.19
CA SER A 105 -5.64 11.28 -0.84
C SER A 105 -5.90 11.79 -2.27
N ILE A 106 -5.90 13.10 -2.48
CA ILE A 106 -6.02 13.71 -3.81
C ILE A 106 -4.83 13.34 -4.70
N ARG A 107 -3.61 13.37 -4.17
CA ARG A 107 -2.39 12.98 -4.89
C ARG A 107 -2.45 11.52 -5.34
N VAL A 108 -2.88 10.61 -4.48
CA VAL A 108 -3.07 9.20 -4.82
C VAL A 108 -4.12 9.04 -5.93
N ALA A 109 -5.26 9.74 -5.83
CA ALA A 109 -6.30 9.70 -6.86
C ALA A 109 -5.78 10.19 -8.23
N HIS A 110 -4.96 11.25 -8.27
CA HIS A 110 -4.33 11.71 -9.51
C HIS A 110 -3.34 10.70 -10.10
N ILE A 111 -2.56 10.00 -9.27
CA ILE A 111 -1.65 8.94 -9.72
C ILE A 111 -2.45 7.79 -10.35
N LEU A 112 -3.51 7.33 -9.69
CA LEU A 112 -4.37 6.25 -10.20
C LEU A 112 -5.05 6.63 -11.53
N ASP A 113 -5.55 7.87 -11.65
CA ASP A 113 -6.13 8.39 -12.88
C ASP A 113 -5.09 8.47 -14.01
N SER A 114 -3.87 8.89 -13.70
CA SER A 114 -2.75 8.89 -14.65
C SER A 114 -2.42 7.48 -15.15
N ILE A 115 -2.35 6.49 -14.25
CA ILE A 115 -2.15 5.07 -14.59
C ILE A 115 -3.27 4.60 -15.52
N ALA A 116 -4.53 4.90 -15.18
CA ALA A 116 -5.69 4.50 -15.97
C ALA A 116 -5.67 5.07 -17.42
N ARG A 117 -5.20 6.32 -17.58
CA ARG A 117 -5.14 6.99 -18.90
C ARG A 117 -3.99 6.51 -19.79
N HIS A 118 -2.87 6.12 -19.21
CA HIS A 118 -1.67 5.71 -19.97
C HIS A 118 -1.66 4.22 -20.34
N SER A 119 -2.65 3.47 -19.89
CA SER A 119 -2.82 2.06 -20.28
C SER A 119 -3.57 1.98 -21.62
N LYS A 120 -2.84 1.81 -22.69
CA LYS A 120 -3.39 1.42 -24.01
C LYS A 120 -3.18 -0.06 -24.23
#